data_d2799ea0b932f49b5c1ead5fb2b4dcf2
#
_entry.id   d2799ea0b932f49b5c1ead5fb2b4dcf2
#
_cell.length_a   1.000
_cell.length_b   1.000
_cell.length_c   1.000
_cell.angle_alpha   90.00
_cell.angle_beta   90.00
_cell.angle_gamma   90.00
#
_symmetry.space_group_name_H-M   'P 1'
#
loop_
_entity.id
_entity.type
_entity.pdbx_description
1 polymer ?
#
loop_
_entity_poly.entity_id
_entity_poly.type
_entity_poly.pdbx_seq_one_letter_code
_entity_poly.pdbx_strand_id
1 'polypeptide(L)'
;MTWSTSPRLIITTYYTLFRESPSESAAVVMDGVMGNIVRADGESGDYYKVILPNGKSAFVPKVHATCFEKWIDSRNPTQTNIINTARQFVGFPYMWAGTSIKAMDCSGFTKTTYYLNGLILERDASQQARFGDSISVANNFAALQTGDLLFFGSKATKEKRERISHVGIYIGNGEFIHSATSVRINSLLPEAANYYEGSTRLVRVRRIITQIDKIEGEGILTIKNHPWYFPKK
;
A
#
# COMPACT_ATOMS: atom_id res chain seq x y z
N MET A 1 28.82 -2.33 -3.27
CA MET A 1 27.66 -1.52 -3.69
C MET A 1 26.47 -2.00 -2.87
N THR A 2 25.83 -1.12 -2.10
CA THR A 2 24.66 -1.48 -1.30
C THR A 2 23.43 -1.59 -2.19
N TRP A 3 22.38 -2.30 -1.74
CA TRP A 3 21.13 -2.42 -2.49
C TRP A 3 20.53 -1.05 -2.86
N SER A 4 20.54 -0.09 -1.97
CA SER A 4 19.97 1.26 -2.15
C SER A 4 20.73 2.13 -3.18
N THR A 5 21.97 1.78 -3.51
CA THR A 5 22.82 2.50 -4.48
C THR A 5 22.99 1.74 -5.80
N SER A 6 22.42 0.54 -5.92
CA SER A 6 22.41 -0.25 -7.15
C SER A 6 21.26 0.15 -8.06
N PRO A 7 21.38 -0.04 -9.39
CA PRO A 7 20.22 0.04 -10.29
C PRO A 7 19.11 -0.92 -9.84
N ARG A 8 17.88 -0.46 -9.82
CA ARG A 8 16.71 -1.22 -9.31
C ARG A 8 15.59 -1.26 -10.31
N LEU A 9 14.86 -2.36 -10.30
CA LEU A 9 13.60 -2.54 -11.02
C LEU A 9 12.48 -2.75 -10.02
N ILE A 10 11.29 -2.27 -10.33
CA ILE A 10 10.06 -2.56 -9.62
C ILE A 10 9.13 -3.39 -10.49
N ILE A 11 8.50 -4.40 -9.91
CA ILE A 11 7.48 -5.20 -10.58
C ILE A 11 6.20 -4.40 -10.66
N THR A 12 5.63 -4.27 -11.87
CA THR A 12 4.44 -3.46 -12.17
C THR A 12 3.21 -4.29 -12.55
N THR A 13 3.39 -5.58 -12.81
CA THR A 13 2.29 -6.53 -13.02
C THR A 13 1.86 -7.17 -11.70
N TYR A 14 0.62 -7.64 -11.61
CA TYR A 14 0.14 -8.32 -10.40
C TYR A 14 1.02 -9.50 -10.01
N TYR A 15 1.45 -10.30 -10.99
CA TYR A 15 2.23 -11.51 -10.74
C TYR A 15 3.23 -11.74 -11.86
N THR A 16 4.43 -12.19 -11.53
CA THR A 16 5.47 -12.59 -12.49
C THR A 16 6.29 -13.75 -11.95
N LEU A 17 7.00 -14.41 -12.85
CA LEU A 17 7.98 -15.46 -12.52
C LEU A 17 9.38 -14.98 -12.88
N PHE A 18 10.30 -15.11 -11.94
CA PHE A 18 11.73 -15.01 -12.19
C PHE A 18 12.27 -16.38 -12.64
N ARG A 19 12.96 -16.41 -13.77
CA ARG A 19 13.39 -17.64 -14.43
C ARG A 19 14.90 -17.74 -14.53
N GLU A 20 15.43 -18.96 -14.69
CA GLU A 20 16.89 -19.20 -14.77
C GLU A 20 17.53 -18.66 -16.06
N SER A 21 16.76 -18.56 -17.14
CA SER A 21 17.23 -18.01 -18.43
C SER A 21 16.13 -17.13 -19.06
N PRO A 22 16.45 -16.29 -20.07
CA PRO A 22 15.49 -15.38 -20.71
C PRO A 22 14.54 -16.12 -21.67
N SER A 23 13.73 -17.03 -21.13
CA SER A 23 12.76 -17.84 -21.86
C SER A 23 11.56 -18.18 -20.98
N GLU A 24 10.37 -18.23 -21.57
CA GLU A 24 9.15 -18.64 -20.87
C GLU A 24 9.15 -20.11 -20.45
N SER A 25 9.92 -20.96 -21.16
CA SER A 25 10.07 -22.38 -20.84
C SER A 25 11.14 -22.68 -19.80
N ALA A 26 11.95 -21.68 -19.40
CA ALA A 26 13.02 -21.88 -18.42
C ALA A 26 12.45 -22.18 -17.02
N ALA A 27 13.22 -22.89 -16.21
CA ALA A 27 12.86 -23.20 -14.83
C ALA A 27 12.60 -21.94 -14.00
N VAL A 28 11.62 -22.04 -13.10
CA VAL A 28 11.24 -20.96 -12.19
C VAL A 28 12.18 -20.93 -11.00
N VAL A 29 12.81 -19.79 -10.74
CA VAL A 29 13.64 -19.55 -9.56
C VAL A 29 12.84 -19.03 -8.38
N MET A 30 11.92 -18.10 -8.66
CA MET A 30 11.09 -17.42 -7.66
C MET A 30 9.89 -16.76 -8.35
N ASP A 31 8.85 -16.50 -7.62
CA ASP A 31 7.77 -15.60 -8.06
C ASP A 31 7.97 -14.18 -7.54
N GLY A 32 7.33 -13.23 -8.20
CA GLY A 32 7.30 -11.82 -7.81
C GLY A 32 5.91 -11.24 -7.96
N VAL A 33 5.63 -10.20 -7.19
CA VAL A 33 4.34 -9.50 -7.20
C VAL A 33 4.53 -7.99 -7.35
N MET A 34 3.47 -7.30 -7.77
CA MET A 34 3.45 -5.84 -7.89
C MET A 34 4.03 -5.16 -6.65
N GLY A 35 4.95 -4.23 -6.87
CA GLY A 35 5.62 -3.50 -5.80
C GLY A 35 6.93 -4.15 -5.31
N ASN A 36 7.24 -5.39 -5.69
CA ASN A 36 8.54 -5.97 -5.38
C ASN A 36 9.67 -5.22 -6.11
N ILE A 37 10.76 -4.97 -5.42
CA ILE A 37 11.94 -4.31 -5.96
C ILE A 37 13.08 -5.33 -6.01
N VAL A 38 13.76 -5.39 -7.14
CA VAL A 38 14.92 -6.26 -7.37
C VAL A 38 16.09 -5.46 -7.93
N ARG A 39 17.32 -5.93 -7.72
CA ARG A 39 18.51 -5.31 -8.30
C ARG A 39 18.61 -5.65 -9.78
N ALA A 40 18.77 -4.65 -10.64
CA ALA A 40 19.07 -4.85 -12.04
C ALA A 40 20.53 -5.29 -12.22
N ASP A 41 20.78 -6.24 -13.15
CA ASP A 41 22.09 -6.80 -13.46
C ASP A 41 22.34 -6.88 -14.99
N GLY A 42 21.54 -6.20 -15.77
CA GLY A 42 21.64 -6.15 -17.22
C GLY A 42 20.36 -6.57 -17.94
N GLU A 43 20.47 -6.88 -19.21
CA GLU A 43 19.36 -7.22 -20.09
C GLU A 43 19.76 -8.35 -21.06
N SER A 44 18.77 -9.10 -21.52
CA SER A 44 18.90 -10.15 -22.55
C SER A 44 17.60 -10.25 -23.35
N GLY A 45 17.60 -9.72 -24.57
CA GLY A 45 16.40 -9.64 -25.42
C GLY A 45 15.27 -8.92 -24.70
N ASP A 46 14.11 -9.55 -24.58
CA ASP A 46 12.91 -9.02 -23.93
C ASP A 46 12.88 -9.21 -22.41
N TYR A 47 14.02 -9.56 -21.79
CA TYR A 47 14.14 -9.80 -20.37
C TYR A 47 15.14 -8.85 -19.72
N TYR A 48 14.84 -8.44 -18.48
CA TYR A 48 15.83 -7.93 -17.55
C TYR A 48 16.52 -9.08 -16.84
N LYS A 49 17.85 -9.02 -16.72
CA LYS A 49 18.62 -9.84 -15.78
C LYS A 49 18.62 -9.15 -14.42
N VAL A 50 18.34 -9.89 -13.37
CA VAL A 50 18.20 -9.38 -12.00
C VAL A 50 18.95 -10.23 -11.00
N ILE A 51 19.28 -9.65 -9.85
CA ILE A 51 19.74 -10.37 -8.66
C ILE A 51 18.63 -10.34 -7.63
N LEU A 52 18.19 -11.53 -7.24
CA LEU A 52 17.15 -11.74 -6.23
C LEU A 52 17.68 -11.54 -4.80
N PRO A 53 16.82 -11.36 -3.78
CA PRO A 53 17.25 -11.18 -2.39
C PRO A 53 18.11 -12.32 -1.84
N ASN A 54 17.96 -13.54 -2.35
CA ASN A 54 18.77 -14.70 -1.99
C ASN A 54 20.14 -14.78 -2.72
N GLY A 55 20.49 -13.73 -3.49
CA GLY A 55 21.74 -13.65 -4.25
C GLY A 55 21.73 -14.37 -5.60
N LYS A 56 20.68 -15.11 -5.94
CA LYS A 56 20.58 -15.81 -7.23
C LYS A 56 20.32 -14.81 -8.37
N SER A 57 20.97 -15.07 -9.51
CA SER A 57 20.64 -14.40 -10.78
C SER A 57 19.36 -15.01 -11.37
N ALA A 58 18.53 -14.17 -11.96
CA ALA A 58 17.31 -14.60 -12.65
C ALA A 58 16.93 -13.62 -13.76
N PHE A 59 15.89 -13.96 -14.51
CA PHE A 59 15.37 -13.15 -15.61
C PHE A 59 13.87 -12.88 -15.40
N VAL A 60 13.42 -11.66 -15.69
CA VAL A 60 12.03 -11.24 -15.66
C VAL A 60 11.66 -10.52 -16.96
N PRO A 61 10.48 -10.77 -17.56
CA PRO A 61 10.07 -10.07 -18.78
C PRO A 61 10.06 -8.55 -18.58
N LYS A 62 10.56 -7.79 -19.55
CA LYS A 62 10.61 -6.32 -19.52
C LYS A 62 9.23 -5.68 -19.35
N VAL A 63 8.20 -6.31 -19.90
CA VAL A 63 6.81 -5.86 -19.76
C VAL A 63 6.25 -5.99 -18.34
N HIS A 64 6.91 -6.73 -17.45
CA HIS A 64 6.50 -6.95 -16.07
C HIS A 64 7.23 -6.05 -15.05
N ALA A 65 8.26 -5.32 -15.48
CA ALA A 65 9.08 -4.51 -14.57
C ALA A 65 9.52 -3.21 -15.26
N THR A 66 9.85 -2.22 -14.44
CA THR A 66 10.41 -0.96 -14.93
C THR A 66 11.47 -0.43 -13.98
N CYS A 67 12.30 0.52 -14.44
CA CYS A 67 13.27 1.21 -13.59
C CYS A 67 12.56 1.85 -12.37
N PHE A 68 13.04 1.54 -11.17
CA PHE A 68 12.41 1.97 -9.93
C PHE A 68 12.42 3.50 -9.78
N GLU A 69 13.50 4.15 -10.15
CA GLU A 69 13.65 5.61 -10.08
C GLU A 69 12.65 6.31 -11.02
N LYS A 70 12.52 5.84 -12.27
CA LYS A 70 11.52 6.35 -13.22
C LYS A 70 10.08 6.11 -12.74
N TRP A 71 9.84 4.94 -12.13
CA TRP A 71 8.53 4.63 -11.57
C TRP A 71 8.17 5.58 -10.43
N ILE A 72 9.10 5.82 -9.49
CA ILE A 72 8.90 6.77 -8.38
C ILE A 72 8.63 8.19 -8.90
N ASP A 73 9.36 8.64 -9.92
CA ASP A 73 9.18 9.97 -10.51
C ASP A 73 7.79 10.16 -11.13
N SER A 74 7.16 9.07 -11.55
CA SER A 74 5.80 9.09 -12.10
C SER A 74 4.70 9.00 -11.04
N ARG A 75 5.03 8.83 -9.74
CA ARG A 75 4.02 8.73 -8.69
C ARG A 75 3.49 10.09 -8.28
N ASN A 76 2.17 10.17 -8.17
CA ASN A 76 1.46 11.36 -7.71
C ASN A 76 0.31 10.93 -6.80
N PRO A 77 0.43 11.07 -5.47
CA PRO A 77 -0.53 10.59 -4.49
C PRO A 77 -1.77 11.48 -4.35
N THR A 78 -2.48 11.71 -5.44
CA THR A 78 -3.78 12.38 -5.42
C THR A 78 -4.86 11.47 -4.86
N GLN A 79 -5.97 12.04 -4.37
CA GLN A 79 -7.16 11.29 -3.96
C GLN A 79 -7.59 10.29 -5.04
N THR A 80 -7.71 10.76 -6.28
CA THR A 80 -8.12 9.95 -7.45
C THR A 80 -7.18 8.76 -7.67
N ASN A 81 -5.86 8.99 -7.65
CA ASN A 81 -4.88 7.94 -7.89
C ASN A 81 -4.88 6.89 -6.77
N ILE A 82 -5.02 7.32 -5.51
CA ILE A 82 -5.13 6.42 -4.35
C ILE A 82 -6.36 5.51 -4.50
N ILE A 83 -7.53 6.08 -4.85
CA ILE A 83 -8.75 5.30 -4.99
C ILE A 83 -8.70 4.38 -6.22
N ASN A 84 -8.17 4.83 -7.33
CA ASN A 84 -7.98 3.98 -8.51
C ASN A 84 -7.10 2.78 -8.19
N THR A 85 -6.04 2.97 -7.42
CA THR A 85 -5.18 1.87 -6.94
C THR A 85 -5.95 0.95 -5.98
N ALA A 86 -6.67 1.50 -5.00
CA ALA A 86 -7.45 0.73 -4.04
C ALA A 86 -8.50 -0.17 -4.72
N ARG A 87 -9.20 0.35 -5.73
CA ARG A 87 -10.23 -0.38 -6.48
C ARG A 87 -9.68 -1.57 -7.27
N GLN A 88 -8.41 -1.53 -7.71
CA GLN A 88 -7.77 -2.65 -8.40
C GLN A 88 -7.66 -3.91 -7.53
N PHE A 89 -7.71 -3.75 -6.20
CA PHE A 89 -7.58 -4.86 -5.26
C PHE A 89 -8.92 -5.42 -4.78
N VAL A 90 -10.06 -4.87 -5.20
CA VAL A 90 -11.38 -5.41 -4.84
C VAL A 90 -11.49 -6.89 -5.24
N GLY A 91 -11.88 -7.73 -4.28
CA GLY A 91 -11.95 -9.18 -4.43
C GLY A 91 -10.70 -9.93 -3.98
N PHE A 92 -9.57 -9.27 -3.74
CA PHE A 92 -8.35 -9.95 -3.27
C PHE A 92 -8.54 -10.50 -1.85
N PRO A 93 -7.97 -11.68 -1.56
CA PRO A 93 -8.20 -12.37 -0.30
C PRO A 93 -7.57 -11.64 0.89
N TYR A 94 -8.20 -11.81 2.05
CA TYR A 94 -7.64 -11.41 3.33
C TYR A 94 -6.68 -12.48 3.86
N MET A 95 -5.56 -12.03 4.39
CA MET A 95 -4.68 -12.84 5.24
C MET A 95 -4.10 -11.96 6.33
N TRP A 96 -4.22 -12.39 7.58
CA TRP A 96 -3.63 -11.68 8.70
C TRP A 96 -2.11 -11.52 8.51
N ALA A 97 -1.59 -10.33 8.78
CA ALA A 97 -0.21 -9.93 8.50
C ALA A 97 0.18 -9.85 7.01
N GLY A 98 -0.73 -10.07 6.06
CA GLY A 98 -0.48 -9.95 4.63
C GLY A 98 -0.27 -8.50 4.18
N THR A 99 0.69 -8.27 3.27
CA THR A 99 1.03 -6.96 2.70
C THR A 99 1.31 -7.02 1.20
N SER A 100 0.82 -8.01 0.50
CA SER A 100 1.02 -8.17 -0.93
C SER A 100 -0.28 -8.49 -1.64
N ILE A 101 -0.29 -8.37 -2.95
CA ILE A 101 -1.46 -8.71 -3.78
C ILE A 101 -1.88 -10.19 -3.68
N LYS A 102 -1.05 -11.08 -3.14
CA LYS A 102 -1.46 -12.47 -2.88
C LYS A 102 -2.53 -12.54 -1.80
N ALA A 103 -2.38 -11.75 -0.74
CA ALA A 103 -3.36 -11.51 0.31
C ALA A 103 -2.92 -10.34 1.18
N MET A 104 -3.89 -9.60 1.73
CA MET A 104 -3.64 -8.39 2.53
C MET A 104 -4.54 -8.37 3.77
N ASP A 105 -4.01 -7.98 4.93
CA ASP A 105 -4.87 -7.55 6.03
C ASP A 105 -5.31 -6.09 5.84
N CYS A 106 -6.06 -5.53 6.77
CA CYS A 106 -6.63 -4.19 6.64
C CYS A 106 -5.55 -3.10 6.50
N SER A 107 -4.53 -3.11 7.33
CA SER A 107 -3.44 -2.13 7.27
C SER A 107 -2.41 -2.45 6.18
N GLY A 108 -2.24 -3.71 5.81
CA GLY A 108 -1.48 -4.13 4.64
C GLY A 108 -2.09 -3.63 3.34
N PHE A 109 -3.42 -3.66 3.22
CA PHE A 109 -4.15 -3.10 2.09
C PHE A 109 -3.92 -1.57 1.98
N THR A 110 -4.12 -0.82 3.05
CA THR A 110 -3.87 0.63 3.04
C THR A 110 -2.41 0.94 2.74
N LYS A 111 -1.47 0.25 3.41
CA LYS A 111 -0.03 0.40 3.18
C LYS A 111 0.34 0.14 1.71
N THR A 112 -0.12 -0.95 1.12
CA THR A 112 0.17 -1.31 -0.27
C THR A 112 -0.43 -0.31 -1.25
N THR A 113 -1.68 0.14 -1.01
CA THR A 113 -2.34 1.16 -1.83
C THR A 113 -1.54 2.47 -1.85
N TYR A 114 -1.13 2.96 -0.69
CA TYR A 114 -0.35 4.19 -0.59
C TYR A 114 1.07 4.02 -1.14
N TYR A 115 1.72 2.87 -0.89
CA TYR A 115 3.04 2.55 -1.43
C TYR A 115 3.07 2.63 -2.97
N LEU A 116 2.07 2.06 -3.64
CA LEU A 116 1.96 2.11 -5.10
C LEU A 116 1.67 3.53 -5.63
N ASN A 117 1.31 4.45 -4.76
CA ASN A 117 1.20 5.88 -5.04
C ASN A 117 2.43 6.69 -4.57
N GLY A 118 3.50 6.02 -4.14
CA GLY A 118 4.76 6.66 -3.77
C GLY A 118 4.87 7.07 -2.31
N LEU A 119 3.95 6.65 -1.43
CA LEU A 119 3.94 7.01 0.00
C LEU A 119 4.20 5.80 0.90
N ILE A 120 4.96 6.00 1.96
CA ILE A 120 5.20 4.98 2.98
C ILE A 120 4.27 5.22 4.17
N LEU A 121 3.45 4.23 4.49
CA LEU A 121 2.68 4.16 5.73
C LEU A 121 3.30 3.12 6.66
N GLU A 122 3.02 3.29 7.96
CA GLU A 122 3.36 2.32 8.98
C GLU A 122 2.70 0.95 8.73
N ARG A 123 3.21 -0.10 9.39
CA ARG A 123 2.69 -1.47 9.18
C ARG A 123 1.31 -1.67 9.77
N ASP A 124 1.10 -1.26 11.01
CA ASP A 124 -0.12 -1.56 11.75
C ASP A 124 -1.13 -0.42 11.72
N ALA A 125 -2.43 -0.74 11.74
CA ALA A 125 -3.49 0.26 11.77
C ALA A 125 -3.35 1.23 12.94
N SER A 126 -2.93 0.75 14.12
CA SER A 126 -2.70 1.59 15.30
C SER A 126 -1.54 2.57 15.13
N GLN A 127 -0.53 2.21 14.35
CA GLN A 127 0.60 3.08 14.00
C GLN A 127 0.16 4.09 12.93
N GLN A 128 -0.53 3.66 11.87
CA GLN A 128 -1.08 4.53 10.83
C GLN A 128 -2.00 5.62 11.43
N ALA A 129 -2.80 5.28 12.46
CA ALA A 129 -3.70 6.21 13.13
C ALA A 129 -3.01 7.37 13.88
N ARG A 130 -1.67 7.36 13.99
CA ARG A 130 -0.89 8.43 14.65
C ARG A 130 -0.62 9.60 13.73
N PHE A 131 -0.64 9.40 12.41
CA PHE A 131 -0.21 10.37 11.41
C PHE A 131 -1.39 10.91 10.60
N GLY A 132 -1.18 12.07 9.96
CA GLY A 132 -2.21 12.76 9.19
C GLY A 132 -3.05 13.71 10.04
N ASP A 133 -3.78 14.60 9.36
CA ASP A 133 -4.70 15.54 10.02
C ASP A 133 -5.88 14.79 10.61
N SER A 134 -6.27 15.17 11.83
CA SER A 134 -7.46 14.62 12.49
C SER A 134 -8.72 15.22 11.87
N ILE A 135 -9.60 14.36 11.34
CA ILE A 135 -10.85 14.78 10.70
C ILE A 135 -12.01 14.44 11.63
N SER A 136 -12.93 15.40 11.81
CA SER A 136 -14.15 15.20 12.61
C SER A 136 -15.08 14.22 11.92
N VAL A 137 -15.69 13.34 12.71
CA VAL A 137 -16.73 12.39 12.26
C VAL A 137 -18.15 12.88 12.58
N ALA A 138 -18.29 14.13 13.04
CA ALA A 138 -19.58 14.74 13.30
C ALA A 138 -20.36 15.03 12.00
N ASN A 139 -21.65 15.36 12.12
CA ASN A 139 -22.52 15.78 11.01
C ASN A 139 -22.55 14.78 9.83
N ASN A 140 -22.85 13.52 10.11
CA ASN A 140 -22.99 12.46 9.09
C ASN A 140 -21.79 12.38 8.13
N PHE A 141 -20.58 12.48 8.70
CA PHE A 141 -19.32 12.34 7.94
C PHE A 141 -19.07 13.44 6.89
N ALA A 142 -19.72 14.61 6.99
CA ALA A 142 -19.63 15.69 6.00
C ALA A 142 -18.19 16.22 5.79
N ALA A 143 -17.30 16.07 6.79
CA ALA A 143 -15.90 16.50 6.69
C ALA A 143 -14.99 15.49 5.98
N LEU A 144 -15.46 14.26 5.71
CA LEU A 144 -14.68 13.21 5.08
C LEU A 144 -14.39 13.55 3.61
N GLN A 145 -13.18 13.26 3.18
CA GLN A 145 -12.76 13.36 1.80
C GLN A 145 -12.21 12.01 1.31
N THR A 146 -12.39 11.75 0.04
CA THR A 146 -11.84 10.58 -0.63
C THR A 146 -10.35 10.43 -0.33
N GLY A 147 -9.94 9.23 0.08
CA GLY A 147 -8.56 8.96 0.53
C GLY A 147 -8.33 9.13 2.03
N ASP A 148 -9.30 9.60 2.82
CA ASP A 148 -9.17 9.60 4.28
C ASP A 148 -9.10 8.16 4.81
N LEU A 149 -8.24 7.91 5.81
CA LEU A 149 -8.17 6.63 6.50
C LEU A 149 -9.17 6.60 7.66
N LEU A 150 -10.02 5.60 7.66
CA LEU A 150 -11.03 5.33 8.69
C LEU A 150 -10.51 4.26 9.63
N PHE A 151 -10.39 4.58 10.92
CA PHE A 151 -9.87 3.66 11.95
C PHE A 151 -10.96 3.22 12.89
N PHE A 152 -11.17 1.91 12.99
CA PHE A 152 -12.19 1.29 13.81
C PHE A 152 -11.57 0.56 15.00
N GLY A 153 -12.32 0.52 16.12
CA GLY A 153 -11.85 -0.12 17.33
C GLY A 153 -12.71 0.18 18.55
N SER A 154 -12.07 0.47 19.67
CA SER A 154 -12.75 0.94 20.89
C SER A 154 -12.18 2.27 21.35
N LYS A 155 -13.06 3.21 21.69
CA LYS A 155 -12.67 4.51 22.28
C LYS A 155 -12.07 4.31 23.67
N ALA A 156 -11.24 5.27 24.08
CA ALA A 156 -10.75 5.32 25.44
C ALA A 156 -11.91 5.49 26.43
N THR A 157 -11.82 4.83 27.57
CA THR A 157 -12.68 5.04 28.75
C THR A 157 -11.82 5.41 29.95
N LYS A 158 -12.42 5.62 31.11
CA LYS A 158 -11.66 5.86 32.35
C LYS A 158 -10.73 4.68 32.72
N GLU A 159 -11.09 3.46 32.29
CA GLU A 159 -10.42 2.21 32.68
C GLU A 159 -9.58 1.60 31.55
N LYS A 160 -9.84 1.96 30.30
CA LYS A 160 -9.17 1.33 29.14
C LYS A 160 -8.68 2.38 28.15
N ARG A 161 -7.47 2.17 27.62
CA ARG A 161 -6.92 2.98 26.53
C ARG A 161 -7.67 2.70 25.23
N GLU A 162 -7.66 3.68 24.34
CA GLU A 162 -8.13 3.51 22.97
C GLU A 162 -7.39 2.35 22.29
N ARG A 163 -8.13 1.54 21.53
CA ARG A 163 -7.59 0.44 20.73
C ARG A 163 -8.08 0.55 19.30
N ILE A 164 -7.16 0.65 18.35
CA ILE A 164 -7.42 0.52 16.92
C ILE A 164 -7.21 -0.94 16.52
N SER A 165 -8.19 -1.52 15.82
CA SER A 165 -8.17 -2.92 15.39
C SER A 165 -8.42 -3.11 13.89
N HIS A 166 -8.85 -2.05 13.17
CA HIS A 166 -9.17 -2.12 11.76
C HIS A 166 -8.99 -0.77 11.09
N VAL A 167 -8.78 -0.77 9.76
CA VAL A 167 -8.64 0.43 8.94
C VAL A 167 -9.21 0.20 7.53
N GLY A 168 -9.77 1.26 6.94
CA GLY A 168 -10.21 1.32 5.55
C GLY A 168 -9.93 2.68 4.93
N ILE A 169 -10.14 2.82 3.62
CA ILE A 169 -9.96 4.04 2.83
C ILE A 169 -11.33 4.55 2.42
N TYR A 170 -11.69 5.77 2.82
CA TYR A 170 -12.94 6.41 2.42
C TYR A 170 -12.92 6.75 0.92
N ILE A 171 -14.03 6.46 0.22
CA ILE A 171 -14.14 6.65 -1.23
C ILE A 171 -15.25 7.61 -1.66
N GLY A 172 -15.93 8.24 -0.69
CA GLY A 172 -17.05 9.15 -0.94
C GLY A 172 -18.41 8.52 -0.66
N ASN A 173 -19.44 9.34 -0.56
CA ASN A 173 -20.85 8.94 -0.42
C ASN A 173 -21.13 7.95 0.75
N GLY A 174 -20.39 8.07 1.85
CA GLY A 174 -20.50 7.16 2.99
C GLY A 174 -19.83 5.80 2.77
N GLU A 175 -19.20 5.55 1.64
CA GLU A 175 -18.54 4.27 1.32
C GLU A 175 -17.04 4.29 1.59
N PHE A 176 -16.48 3.10 1.84
CA PHE A 176 -15.06 2.89 2.03
C PHE A 176 -14.62 1.50 1.53
N ILE A 177 -13.36 1.39 1.11
CA ILE A 177 -12.72 0.12 0.74
C ILE A 177 -11.86 -0.34 1.90
N HIS A 178 -11.96 -1.61 2.25
CA HIS A 178 -11.14 -2.22 3.28
C HIS A 178 -10.87 -3.71 2.98
N SER A 179 -9.87 -4.28 3.61
CA SER A 179 -9.65 -5.73 3.61
C SER A 179 -10.18 -6.33 4.91
N ALA A 180 -11.18 -7.21 4.81
CA ALA A 180 -11.79 -7.95 5.91
C ALA A 180 -11.72 -9.47 5.65
N THR A 181 -12.71 -10.10 5.02
CA THR A 181 -12.58 -11.46 4.46
C THR A 181 -11.96 -11.45 3.07
N SER A 182 -12.16 -10.34 2.37
CA SER A 182 -11.52 -9.96 1.11
C SER A 182 -11.46 -8.43 1.07
N VAL A 183 -10.77 -7.87 0.10
CA VAL A 183 -10.86 -6.44 -0.20
C VAL A 183 -12.24 -6.17 -0.78
N ARG A 184 -13.01 -5.30 -0.12
CA ARG A 184 -14.41 -5.01 -0.48
C ARG A 184 -14.80 -3.58 -0.18
N ILE A 185 -15.94 -3.15 -0.74
CA ILE A 185 -16.58 -1.87 -0.46
C ILE A 185 -17.73 -2.10 0.52
N ASN A 186 -17.76 -1.32 1.60
CA ASN A 186 -18.86 -1.24 2.54
C ASN A 186 -19.24 0.22 2.78
N SER A 187 -20.42 0.42 3.38
CA SER A 187 -20.94 1.74 3.74
C SER A 187 -20.92 1.98 5.24
N LEU A 188 -20.68 3.25 5.62
CA LEU A 188 -20.88 3.76 6.98
C LEU A 188 -22.36 4.04 7.28
N LEU A 189 -23.20 4.14 6.24
CA LEU A 189 -24.60 4.56 6.34
C LEU A 189 -25.49 3.35 6.59
N PRO A 190 -26.29 3.35 7.69
CA PRO A 190 -27.10 2.19 8.09
C PRO A 190 -28.14 1.74 7.06
N GLU A 191 -28.62 2.66 6.23
CA GLU A 191 -29.62 2.40 5.18
C GLU A 191 -29.05 1.73 3.93
N ALA A 192 -27.72 1.68 3.80
CA ALA A 192 -27.09 1.10 2.63
C ALA A 192 -27.09 -0.44 2.67
N ALA A 193 -27.36 -1.07 1.52
CA ALA A 193 -27.39 -2.53 1.40
C ALA A 193 -26.03 -3.21 1.75
N ASN A 194 -24.93 -2.47 1.61
CA ASN A 194 -23.58 -2.91 1.97
C ASN A 194 -23.10 -2.32 3.31
N TYR A 195 -24.01 -2.00 4.22
CA TYR A 195 -23.68 -1.44 5.53
C TYR A 195 -22.66 -2.28 6.27
N TYR A 196 -21.71 -1.63 6.90
CA TYR A 196 -20.70 -2.26 7.76
C TYR A 196 -21.10 -2.12 9.24
N GLU A 197 -21.54 -3.20 9.86
CA GLU A 197 -21.95 -3.20 11.28
C GLU A 197 -20.88 -2.65 12.23
N GLY A 198 -19.61 -2.80 11.85
CA GLY A 198 -18.47 -2.24 12.57
C GLY A 198 -18.33 -0.71 12.50
N SER A 199 -19.16 0.01 11.70
CA SER A 199 -19.09 1.47 11.55
C SER A 199 -19.38 2.22 12.85
N THR A 200 -20.18 1.66 13.75
CA THR A 200 -20.41 2.20 15.10
C THR A 200 -19.14 2.26 15.96
N ARG A 201 -18.10 1.53 15.57
CA ARG A 201 -16.79 1.51 16.20
C ARG A 201 -15.78 2.41 15.51
N LEU A 202 -16.20 3.38 14.68
CA LEU A 202 -15.30 4.38 14.10
C LEU A 202 -14.74 5.26 15.23
N VAL A 203 -13.42 5.23 15.39
CA VAL A 203 -12.70 5.90 16.49
C VAL A 203 -12.00 7.15 15.99
N ARG A 204 -11.32 7.04 14.86
CA ARG A 204 -10.51 8.12 14.27
C ARG A 204 -10.64 8.16 12.76
N VAL A 205 -10.43 9.36 12.22
CA VAL A 205 -10.19 9.56 10.79
C VAL A 205 -8.92 10.38 10.62
N ARG A 206 -8.09 10.00 9.65
CA ARG A 206 -6.83 10.69 9.33
C ARG A 206 -6.75 11.01 7.84
N ARG A 207 -6.47 12.28 7.53
CA ARG A 207 -6.16 12.73 6.18
C ARG A 207 -4.65 12.71 5.98
N ILE A 208 -4.19 11.74 5.19
CA ILE A 208 -2.77 11.44 5.02
C ILE A 208 -2.10 12.42 4.06
N ILE A 209 -2.75 12.72 2.94
CA ILE A 209 -2.15 13.47 1.83
C ILE A 209 -1.77 14.91 2.16
N THR A 210 -2.33 15.48 3.22
CA THR A 210 -2.01 16.84 3.70
C THR A 210 -0.74 16.92 4.54
N GLN A 211 -0.17 15.78 4.95
CA GLN A 211 0.97 15.71 5.87
C GLN A 211 2.21 15.04 5.24
N ILE A 212 2.22 14.88 3.91
CA ILE A 212 3.33 14.26 3.19
C ILE A 212 4.61 15.10 3.36
N ASP A 213 5.70 14.43 3.78
CA ASP A 213 7.05 15.00 3.94
C ASP A 213 7.14 16.25 4.84
N LYS A 214 6.16 16.50 5.72
CA LYS A 214 6.16 17.69 6.57
C LYS A 214 7.10 17.60 7.77
N ILE A 215 7.40 16.38 8.22
CA ILE A 215 8.31 16.13 9.34
C ILE A 215 9.49 15.35 8.77
N GLU A 216 10.70 15.89 8.89
CA GLU A 216 11.89 15.24 8.33
C GLU A 216 12.16 13.91 9.04
N GLY A 217 12.22 12.84 8.24
CA GLY A 217 12.53 11.48 8.72
C GLY A 217 11.42 10.78 9.49
N GLU A 218 10.26 11.42 9.70
CA GLU A 218 9.15 10.86 10.48
C GLU A 218 7.81 11.05 9.76
N GLY A 219 6.83 10.25 10.18
CA GLY A 219 5.46 10.38 9.73
C GLY A 219 5.21 9.78 8.35
N ILE A 220 4.57 10.56 7.49
CA ILE A 220 4.20 10.15 6.13
C ILE A 220 5.26 10.66 5.17
N LEU A 221 6.09 9.76 4.69
CA LEU A 221 7.17 10.08 3.78
C LEU A 221 6.86 9.61 2.36
N THR A 222 7.27 10.41 1.38
CA THR A 222 7.44 9.85 0.04
C THR A 222 8.55 8.81 0.03
N ILE A 223 8.46 7.84 -0.87
CA ILE A 223 9.55 6.85 -1.06
C ILE A 223 10.87 7.57 -1.37
N LYS A 224 10.84 8.70 -2.09
CA LYS A 224 12.03 9.53 -2.39
C LYS A 224 12.74 10.06 -1.14
N ASN A 225 11.99 10.43 -0.13
CA ASN A 225 12.52 11.00 1.11
C ASN A 225 12.74 9.95 2.20
N HIS A 226 12.40 8.68 1.93
CA HIS A 226 12.56 7.61 2.89
C HIS A 226 14.01 7.05 2.85
N PRO A 227 14.76 7.10 3.99
CA PRO A 227 16.19 6.79 4.01
C PRO A 227 16.55 5.35 3.63
N TRP A 228 15.62 4.41 3.74
CA TRP A 228 15.85 3.01 3.31
C TRP A 228 15.95 2.85 1.80
N TYR A 229 15.21 3.69 1.05
CA TYR A 229 15.18 3.63 -0.41
C TYR A 229 16.21 4.58 -1.03
N PHE A 230 16.41 5.74 -0.42
CA PHE A 230 17.32 6.79 -0.84
C PHE A 230 18.08 7.31 0.38
N PRO A 231 19.15 6.62 0.82
CA PRO A 231 19.96 7.08 1.95
C PRO A 231 20.62 8.42 1.63
N LYS A 232 20.51 9.37 2.55
CA LYS A 232 21.29 10.62 2.48
C LYS A 232 22.76 10.27 2.56
N LYS A 233 23.57 10.88 1.70
CA LYS A 233 25.03 10.75 1.72
C LYS A 233 25.64 11.45 2.92
#